data_a66f54d91f8c596ec4a69915b9819766
#
_entry.id   a66f54d91f8c596ec4a69915b9819766
#
_cell.length_a   1.000
_cell.length_b   1.000
_cell.length_c   1.000
_cell.angle_alpha   90.00
_cell.angle_beta   90.00
_cell.angle_gamma   90.00
#
_symmetry.space_group_name_H-M   'P 1'
#
loop_
_entity.id
_entity.type
_entity.pdbx_description
1 polymer ?
#
loop_
_entity_poly.entity_id
_entity_poly.type
_entity_poly.pdbx_seq_one_letter_code
_entity_poly.pdbx_strand_id
1 'polypeptide(L)'
;IGSGLVGSEMCIRDRSCMEDATRALQGKKTYDTWHEGLKQIFEAVLENKPFIMNAYHALSREQIENYLFMLTHNLLMGVVEEKSKGLEVTEEEKSFIADFYKYGFVGVMLDWIGKGMKEDYTEITDRMSVTLDGSITNSIQNFANLTDKAHK
;
A
#
# COMPACT_ATOMS: atom_id res chain seq x y z
N ILE A 1 2.30 -24.07 -21.17
CA ILE A 1 3.74 -23.76 -21.22
C ILE A 1 4.01 -22.32 -20.85
N GLY A 2 3.24 -21.36 -21.39
CA GLY A 2 3.42 -19.96 -21.08
C GLY A 2 2.99 -19.59 -19.64
N SER A 3 2.04 -20.29 -19.07
CA SER A 3 1.50 -19.95 -17.76
C SER A 3 2.50 -20.20 -16.61
N GLY A 4 3.37 -21.20 -16.74
CA GLY A 4 4.38 -21.50 -15.72
C GLY A 4 5.47 -20.44 -15.67
N LEU A 5 5.91 -19.94 -16.83
CA LEU A 5 6.91 -18.87 -16.93
C LEU A 5 6.36 -17.56 -16.41
N VAL A 6 5.13 -17.23 -16.78
CA VAL A 6 4.45 -16.01 -16.30
C VAL A 6 4.31 -16.03 -14.78
N GLY A 7 3.96 -17.18 -14.20
CA GLY A 7 3.88 -17.31 -12.75
C GLY A 7 5.22 -17.12 -12.05
N SER A 8 6.31 -17.66 -12.62
CA SER A 8 7.67 -17.49 -12.06
C SER A 8 8.13 -16.03 -12.13
N GLU A 9 7.90 -15.36 -13.26
CA GLU A 9 8.23 -13.95 -13.40
C GLU A 9 7.44 -13.10 -12.43
N MET A 10 6.17 -13.40 -12.25
CA MET A 10 5.31 -12.73 -11.26
C MET A 10 5.90 -12.84 -9.85
N CYS A 11 6.29 -14.04 -9.43
CA CYS A 11 6.88 -14.26 -8.11
C CYS A 11 8.20 -13.48 -7.92
N ILE A 12 9.05 -13.43 -8.92
CA ILE A 12 10.32 -12.71 -8.86
C ILE A 12 10.06 -11.20 -8.77
N ARG A 13 9.14 -10.69 -9.55
CA ARG A 13 8.75 -9.27 -9.53
C ARG A 13 8.10 -8.89 -8.21
N ASP A 14 7.26 -9.76 -7.65
CA ASP A 14 6.62 -9.55 -6.35
C ASP A 14 7.66 -9.38 -5.26
N ARG A 15 8.67 -10.24 -5.21
CA ARG A 15 9.75 -10.14 -4.23
C ARG A 15 10.53 -8.86 -4.37
N SER A 16 10.89 -8.50 -5.60
CA SER A 16 11.64 -7.28 -5.87
C SER A 16 10.87 -6.04 -5.41
N CYS A 17 9.60 -5.95 -5.75
CA CYS A 17 8.74 -4.84 -5.34
C CYS A 17 8.58 -4.78 -3.82
N MET A 18 8.41 -5.93 -3.16
CA MET A 18 8.30 -5.98 -1.70
C MET A 18 9.61 -5.55 -1.02
N GLU A 19 10.74 -6.01 -1.54
CA GLU A 19 12.05 -5.64 -1.02
C GLU A 19 12.30 -4.14 -1.18
N ASP A 20 11.94 -3.58 -2.31
CA ASP A 20 12.09 -2.16 -2.59
C ASP A 20 11.21 -1.33 -1.67
N ALA A 21 9.96 -1.73 -1.49
CA ALA A 21 9.03 -1.05 -0.58
C ALA A 21 9.52 -1.14 0.86
N THR A 22 10.02 -2.30 1.27
CA THR A 22 10.55 -2.52 2.62
C THR A 22 11.78 -1.65 2.86
N ARG A 23 12.68 -1.57 1.88
CA ARG A 23 13.88 -0.72 1.98
C ARG A 23 13.51 0.75 2.10
N ALA A 24 12.52 1.20 1.35
CA ALA A 24 12.04 2.58 1.44
C ALA A 24 11.53 2.90 2.84
N LEU A 25 10.78 1.99 3.44
CA LEU A 25 10.26 2.16 4.79
C LEU A 25 11.35 2.21 5.84
N GLN A 26 12.38 1.37 5.70
CA GLN A 26 13.50 1.30 6.64
C GLN A 26 14.37 2.55 6.62
N GLY A 27 14.51 3.21 5.48
CA GLY A 27 15.34 4.38 5.31
C GLY A 27 14.72 5.70 5.73
N LYS A 28 13.41 5.74 5.97
CA LYS A 28 12.67 6.98 6.22
C LYS A 28 11.88 6.93 7.53
N LYS A 29 12.13 7.91 8.40
CA LYS A 29 11.48 8.04 9.71
C LYS A 29 10.57 9.27 9.77
N THR A 30 9.91 9.63 8.67
CA THR A 30 9.13 10.86 8.57
C THR A 30 7.67 10.59 8.23
N TYR A 31 6.84 11.61 8.31
CA TYR A 31 5.43 11.58 7.92
C TYR A 31 5.19 11.06 6.52
N ASP A 32 6.17 11.24 5.63
CA ASP A 32 6.02 10.97 4.21
C ASP A 32 6.37 9.54 3.83
N THR A 33 6.63 8.68 4.84
CA THR A 33 7.03 7.29 4.60
C THR A 33 6.02 6.54 3.73
N TRP A 34 4.73 6.68 4.03
CA TRP A 34 3.71 6.01 3.23
C TRP A 34 3.59 6.63 1.83
N HIS A 35 3.74 7.95 1.72
CA HIS A 35 3.67 8.66 0.44
C HIS A 35 4.78 8.20 -0.51
N GLU A 36 6.00 8.14 0.00
CA GLU A 36 7.14 7.67 -0.78
C GLU A 36 7.05 6.18 -1.13
N GLY A 37 6.64 5.36 -0.17
CA GLY A 37 6.42 3.94 -0.41
C GLY A 37 5.34 3.69 -1.44
N LEU A 38 4.25 4.46 -1.39
CA LEU A 38 3.16 4.36 -2.35
C LEU A 38 3.61 4.77 -3.75
N LYS A 39 4.39 5.85 -3.86
CA LYS A 39 4.99 6.24 -5.16
C LYS A 39 5.80 5.11 -5.75
N GLN A 40 6.57 4.41 -4.94
CA GLN A 40 7.38 3.27 -5.41
C GLN A 40 6.51 2.13 -5.91
N ILE A 41 5.37 1.87 -5.27
CA ILE A 41 4.44 0.85 -5.75
C ILE A 41 3.87 1.25 -7.11
N PHE A 42 3.42 2.49 -7.28
CA PHE A 42 2.93 3.00 -8.57
C PHE A 42 4.00 2.91 -9.65
N GLU A 43 5.22 3.30 -9.32
CA GLU A 43 6.35 3.26 -10.26
C GLU A 43 6.65 1.82 -10.71
N ALA A 44 6.66 0.87 -9.77
CA ALA A 44 6.87 -0.54 -10.08
C ALA A 44 5.77 -1.10 -10.99
N VAL A 45 4.52 -0.71 -10.74
CA VAL A 45 3.39 -1.11 -11.60
C VAL A 45 3.56 -0.53 -13.00
N LEU A 46 3.94 0.74 -13.10
CA LEU A 46 4.13 1.41 -14.39
C LEU A 46 5.29 0.79 -15.19
N GLU A 47 6.40 0.45 -14.51
CA GLU A 47 7.54 -0.20 -15.15
C GLU A 47 7.18 -1.56 -15.76
N ASN A 48 6.16 -2.21 -15.20
CA ASN A 48 5.68 -3.51 -15.69
C ASN A 48 4.35 -3.39 -16.43
N LYS A 49 4.08 -2.21 -17.01
CA LYS A 49 2.80 -1.89 -17.65
C LYS A 49 2.28 -2.94 -18.61
N PRO A 50 3.06 -3.44 -19.61
CA PRO A 50 2.53 -4.42 -20.57
C PRO A 50 2.03 -5.69 -19.88
N PHE A 51 2.77 -6.18 -18.90
CA PHE A 51 2.39 -7.38 -18.14
C PHE A 51 1.15 -7.12 -17.29
N ILE A 52 1.11 -6.00 -16.58
CA ILE A 52 -0.01 -5.63 -15.71
C ILE A 52 -1.29 -5.43 -16.52
N MET A 53 -1.20 -4.73 -17.66
CA MET A 53 -2.37 -4.49 -18.51
C MET A 53 -2.92 -5.79 -19.08
N ASN A 54 -2.05 -6.71 -19.51
CA ASN A 54 -2.48 -8.01 -19.99
C ASN A 54 -3.17 -8.82 -18.90
N ALA A 55 -2.60 -8.85 -17.70
CA ALA A 55 -3.17 -9.57 -16.56
C ALA A 55 -4.50 -8.94 -16.10
N TYR A 56 -4.59 -7.61 -16.13
CA TYR A 56 -5.79 -6.88 -15.72
C TYR A 56 -6.99 -7.19 -16.63
N HIS A 57 -6.75 -7.34 -17.93
CA HIS A 57 -7.80 -7.65 -18.92
C HIS A 57 -8.05 -9.14 -19.10
N ALA A 58 -7.29 -10.00 -18.42
CA ALA A 58 -7.41 -11.46 -18.50
C ALA A 58 -8.04 -12.03 -17.22
N LEU A 59 -8.14 -13.36 -17.16
CA LEU A 59 -8.61 -14.08 -15.97
C LEU A 59 -7.69 -13.92 -14.76
N SER A 60 -6.50 -13.35 -14.96
CA SER A 60 -5.50 -13.13 -13.90
C SER A 60 -5.71 -11.85 -13.10
N ARG A 61 -6.79 -11.11 -13.35
CA ARG A 61 -7.08 -9.84 -12.67
C ARG A 61 -7.07 -9.97 -11.16
N GLU A 62 -7.64 -11.04 -10.63
CA GLU A 62 -7.67 -11.31 -9.19
C GLU A 62 -6.23 -11.41 -8.60
N GLN A 63 -5.31 -12.02 -9.35
CA GLN A 63 -3.91 -12.11 -8.92
C GLN A 63 -3.26 -10.74 -8.80
N ILE A 64 -3.54 -9.85 -9.74
CA ILE A 64 -3.04 -8.47 -9.69
C ILE A 64 -3.63 -7.72 -8.49
N GLU A 65 -4.92 -7.87 -8.25
CA GLU A 65 -5.57 -7.26 -7.08
C GLU A 65 -4.95 -7.76 -5.78
N ASN A 66 -4.79 -9.06 -5.63
CA ASN A 66 -4.19 -9.67 -4.44
C ASN A 66 -2.75 -9.19 -4.22
N TYR A 67 -1.98 -9.07 -5.29
CA TYR A 67 -0.63 -8.57 -5.25
C TYR A 67 -0.58 -7.12 -4.74
N LEU A 68 -1.44 -6.26 -5.28
CA LEU A 68 -1.53 -4.87 -4.85
C LEU A 68 -1.99 -4.75 -3.39
N PHE A 69 -2.96 -5.57 -2.99
CA PHE A 69 -3.42 -5.60 -1.59
C PHE A 69 -2.28 -6.00 -0.65
N MET A 70 -1.49 -6.99 -1.02
CA MET A 70 -0.36 -7.45 -0.21
C MET A 70 0.69 -6.35 -0.05
N LEU A 71 1.12 -5.74 -1.14
CA LEU A 71 2.12 -4.67 -1.11
C LEU A 71 1.64 -3.48 -0.27
N THR A 72 0.40 -3.09 -0.49
CA THR A 72 -0.17 -1.93 0.19
C THR A 72 -0.39 -2.21 1.68
N HIS A 73 -0.84 -3.42 2.01
CA HIS A 73 -1.00 -3.83 3.41
C HIS A 73 0.34 -3.77 4.15
N ASN A 74 1.40 -4.31 3.54
CA ASN A 74 2.73 -4.29 4.16
C ASN A 74 3.25 -2.87 4.36
N LEU A 75 3.04 -2.01 3.38
CA LEU A 75 3.39 -0.59 3.49
C LEU A 75 2.65 0.06 4.66
N LEU A 76 1.35 -0.10 4.71
CA LEU A 76 0.51 0.53 5.74
C LEU A 76 0.79 -0.03 7.13
N MET A 77 1.02 -1.33 7.27
CA MET A 77 1.40 -1.91 8.56
C MET A 77 2.71 -1.29 9.06
N GLY A 78 3.69 -1.12 8.19
CA GLY A 78 4.94 -0.46 8.56
C GLY A 78 4.73 0.96 9.05
N VAL A 79 3.87 1.71 8.36
CA VAL A 79 3.53 3.10 8.74
C VAL A 79 2.80 3.13 10.08
N VAL A 80 1.81 2.27 10.26
CA VAL A 80 1.04 2.20 11.51
C VAL A 80 1.93 1.80 12.68
N GLU A 81 2.81 0.81 12.50
CA GLU A 81 3.78 0.40 13.53
C GLU A 81 4.68 1.56 13.94
N GLU A 82 5.21 2.29 12.97
CA GLU A 82 6.08 3.44 13.23
C GLU A 82 5.35 4.53 14.00
N LYS A 83 4.15 4.88 13.55
CA LYS A 83 3.37 5.97 14.15
C LYS A 83 2.74 5.61 15.49
N SER A 84 2.62 4.32 15.81
CA SER A 84 2.03 3.87 17.07
C SER A 84 3.05 3.63 18.17
N LYS A 85 4.33 3.85 17.91
CA LYS A 85 5.38 3.70 18.93
C LYS A 85 5.10 4.60 20.13
N GLY A 86 5.15 4.00 21.32
CA GLY A 86 4.89 4.72 22.56
C GLY A 86 3.42 4.91 22.90
N LEU A 87 2.51 4.38 22.07
CA LEU A 87 1.07 4.44 22.30
C LEU A 87 0.52 3.04 22.54
N GLU A 88 -0.52 2.96 23.36
CA GLU A 88 -1.21 1.70 23.63
C GLU A 88 -2.26 1.42 22.55
N VAL A 89 -1.83 0.72 21.51
CA VAL A 89 -2.69 0.29 20.40
C VAL A 89 -2.41 -1.20 20.19
N THR A 90 -3.46 -2.01 20.17
CA THR A 90 -3.32 -3.46 19.99
C THR A 90 -2.92 -3.82 18.57
N GLU A 91 -2.36 -5.00 18.39
CA GLU A 91 -2.04 -5.50 17.04
C GLU A 91 -3.29 -5.62 16.17
N GLU A 92 -4.42 -6.00 16.76
CA GLU A 92 -5.71 -6.08 16.08
C GLU A 92 -6.16 -4.70 15.57
N GLU A 93 -6.03 -3.67 16.42
CA GLU A 93 -6.37 -2.29 16.05
C GLU A 93 -5.47 -1.75 14.95
N LYS A 94 -4.16 -2.01 15.04
CA LYS A 94 -3.20 -1.62 14.01
C LYS A 94 -3.54 -2.27 12.67
N SER A 95 -3.83 -3.56 12.70
CA SER A 95 -4.20 -4.32 11.50
C SER A 95 -5.51 -3.77 10.90
N PHE A 96 -6.47 -3.41 11.72
CA PHE A 96 -7.73 -2.84 11.25
C PHE A 96 -7.50 -1.51 10.54
N ILE A 97 -6.66 -0.64 11.09
CA ILE A 97 -6.32 0.65 10.47
C ILE A 97 -5.67 0.42 9.11
N ALA A 98 -4.68 -0.47 9.05
CA ALA A 98 -3.99 -0.79 7.80
C ALA A 98 -4.96 -1.37 6.77
N ASP A 99 -5.84 -2.27 7.18
CA ASP A 99 -6.84 -2.88 6.28
C ASP A 99 -7.82 -1.84 5.75
N PHE A 100 -8.28 -0.93 6.59
CA PHE A 100 -9.21 0.11 6.17
C PHE A 100 -8.63 0.98 5.06
N TYR A 101 -7.43 1.50 5.27
CA TYR A 101 -6.78 2.37 4.29
C TYR A 101 -6.31 1.62 3.04
N LYS A 102 -5.97 0.35 3.19
CA LYS A 102 -5.57 -0.52 2.09
C LYS A 102 -6.60 -0.52 0.95
N TYR A 103 -7.88 -0.61 1.28
CA TYR A 103 -8.95 -0.63 0.28
C TYR A 103 -9.01 0.66 -0.53
N GLY A 104 -8.85 1.79 0.12
CA GLY A 104 -8.81 3.08 -0.58
C GLY A 104 -7.60 3.20 -1.50
N PHE A 105 -6.44 2.82 -1.00
CA PHE A 105 -5.19 2.90 -1.77
C PHE A 105 -5.23 2.00 -2.99
N VAL A 106 -5.61 0.74 -2.82
CA VAL A 106 -5.69 -0.22 -3.93
C VAL A 106 -6.80 0.17 -4.90
N GLY A 107 -7.92 0.67 -4.40
CA GLY A 107 -9.00 1.16 -5.26
C GLY A 107 -8.54 2.25 -6.22
N VAL A 108 -7.75 3.20 -5.73
CA VAL A 108 -7.18 4.28 -6.56
C VAL A 108 -6.21 3.71 -7.60
N MET A 109 -5.36 2.75 -7.20
CA MET A 109 -4.42 2.10 -8.12
C MET A 109 -5.15 1.32 -9.22
N LEU A 110 -6.19 0.57 -8.86
CA LEU A 110 -6.96 -0.20 -9.84
C LEU A 110 -7.69 0.70 -10.82
N ASP A 111 -8.23 1.83 -10.36
CA ASP A 111 -8.84 2.82 -11.23
C ASP A 111 -7.83 3.38 -12.24
N TRP A 112 -6.64 3.70 -11.78
CA TRP A 112 -5.55 4.18 -12.63
C TRP A 112 -5.14 3.13 -13.67
N ILE A 113 -4.99 1.87 -13.25
CA ILE A 113 -4.67 0.75 -14.16
C ILE A 113 -5.79 0.59 -15.20
N GLY A 114 -7.04 0.61 -14.76
CA GLY A 114 -8.20 0.47 -15.63
C GLY A 114 -8.31 1.57 -16.68
N LYS A 115 -7.77 2.76 -16.39
CA LYS A 115 -7.72 3.90 -17.32
C LYS A 115 -6.44 3.90 -18.18
N GLY A 116 -5.66 2.83 -18.14
CA GLY A 116 -4.48 2.66 -18.96
C GLY A 116 -3.21 3.31 -18.43
N MET A 117 -3.18 3.64 -17.14
CA MET A 117 -2.01 4.24 -16.46
C MET A 117 -1.54 5.55 -17.15
N LYS A 118 -2.49 6.31 -17.69
CA LYS A 118 -2.19 7.54 -18.46
C LYS A 118 -1.96 8.75 -17.58
N GLU A 119 -2.62 8.81 -16.42
CA GLU A 119 -2.48 9.91 -15.49
C GLU A 119 -1.13 9.79 -14.77
N ASP A 120 -0.49 10.94 -14.49
CA ASP A 120 0.77 10.98 -13.76
C ASP A 120 0.55 10.48 -12.32
N TYR A 121 1.22 9.40 -11.96
CA TYR A 121 1.06 8.80 -10.63
C TYR A 121 1.55 9.72 -9.50
N THR A 122 2.47 10.64 -9.78
CA THR A 122 2.91 11.61 -8.77
C THR A 122 1.78 12.58 -8.40
N GLU A 123 0.96 12.98 -9.36
CA GLU A 123 -0.21 13.81 -9.09
C GLU A 123 -1.24 13.04 -8.26
N ILE A 124 -1.45 11.76 -8.57
CA ILE A 124 -2.39 10.91 -7.82
C ILE A 124 -1.93 10.78 -6.37
N THR A 125 -0.66 10.44 -6.15
CA THR A 125 -0.12 10.26 -4.80
C THR A 125 -0.11 11.56 -4.01
N ASP A 126 0.11 12.69 -4.66
CA ASP A 126 0.03 14.00 -4.02
C ASP A 126 -1.40 14.32 -3.56
N ARG A 127 -2.40 14.04 -4.40
CA ARG A 127 -3.82 14.19 -4.03
C ARG A 127 -4.19 13.28 -2.87
N MET A 128 -3.69 12.06 -2.86
CA MET A 128 -3.90 11.13 -1.74
C MET A 128 -3.28 11.69 -0.46
N SER A 129 -2.09 12.25 -0.55
CA SER A 129 -1.41 12.86 0.59
C SER A 129 -2.23 14.00 1.19
N VAL A 130 -2.76 14.88 0.35
CA VAL A 130 -3.61 15.98 0.80
C VAL A 130 -4.91 15.47 1.43
N THR A 131 -5.54 14.47 0.80
CA THR A 131 -6.79 13.88 1.27
C THR A 131 -6.63 13.22 2.63
N LEU A 132 -5.49 12.56 2.86
CA LEU A 132 -5.25 11.76 4.06
C LEU A 132 -4.39 12.48 5.10
N ASP A 133 -4.13 13.77 4.93
CA ASP A 133 -3.25 14.51 5.84
C ASP A 133 -3.67 14.32 7.30
N GLY A 134 -2.79 13.73 8.09
CA GLY A 134 -3.01 13.46 9.50
C GLY A 134 -4.03 12.36 9.82
N SER A 135 -4.70 11.79 8.82
CA SER A 135 -5.80 10.84 9.04
C SER A 135 -5.34 9.55 9.73
N ILE A 136 -4.25 8.96 9.27
CA ILE A 136 -3.72 7.72 9.84
C ILE A 136 -3.27 7.96 11.29
N THR A 137 -2.52 9.04 11.52
CA THR A 137 -2.08 9.42 12.87
C THR A 137 -3.26 9.66 13.80
N ASN A 138 -4.30 10.33 13.30
CA ASN A 138 -5.50 10.60 14.08
C ASN A 138 -6.24 9.31 14.44
N SER A 139 -6.32 8.35 13.51
CA SER A 139 -6.94 7.05 13.78
C SER A 139 -6.21 6.30 14.90
N ILE A 140 -4.89 6.28 14.84
CA ILE A 140 -4.05 5.63 15.85
C ILE A 140 -4.28 6.29 17.22
N GLN A 141 -4.27 7.62 17.25
CA GLN A 141 -4.48 8.37 18.50
C GLN A 141 -5.86 8.14 19.07
N ASN A 142 -6.89 8.01 18.24
CA ASN A 142 -8.25 7.72 18.67
C ASN A 142 -8.33 6.37 19.40
N PHE A 143 -7.67 5.33 18.87
CA PHE A 143 -7.62 4.02 19.52
C PHE A 143 -6.86 4.10 20.86
N ALA A 144 -5.72 4.78 20.88
CA ALA A 144 -4.96 4.97 22.12
C ALA A 144 -5.79 5.68 23.20
N ASN A 145 -6.56 6.69 22.80
CA ASN A 145 -7.43 7.42 23.72
C ASN A 145 -8.54 6.55 24.29
N LEU A 146 -9.09 5.61 23.51
CA LEU A 146 -10.09 4.66 23.98
C LEU A 146 -9.51 3.75 25.07
N THR A 147 -8.29 3.27 24.88
CA THR A 147 -7.59 2.43 25.85
C THR A 147 -7.37 3.20 27.16
N ASP A 148 -6.92 4.45 27.09
CA ASP A 148 -6.73 5.30 28.28
C ASP A 148 -8.03 5.49 29.05
N LYS A 149 -9.14 5.69 28.35
CA LYS A 149 -10.46 5.82 29.00
C LYS A 149 -10.90 4.52 29.67
N ALA A 150 -10.57 3.37 29.10
CA ALA A 150 -10.93 2.07 29.66
C ALA A 150 -10.17 1.78 30.96
N HIS A 151 -8.98 2.37 31.15
CA HIS A 151 -8.17 2.19 32.35
C HIS A 151 -8.48 3.21 33.46
N LYS A 152 -9.33 4.16 33.18
CA LYS A 152 -9.85 5.09 34.19
C LYS A 152 -11.21 4.64 34.74
#